data_305486bd34b4668de2f67940ac3fa431
#
_entry.id   305486bd34b4668de2f67940ac3fa431
#
_cell.length_a   1.000
_cell.length_b   1.000
_cell.length_c   1.000
_cell.angle_alpha   90.00
_cell.angle_beta   90.00
_cell.angle_gamma   90.00
#
_symmetry.space_group_name_H-M   'P 1'
#
loop_
_entity.id
_entity.type
_entity.pdbx_description
1 polymer ?
#
loop_
_entity_poly.entity_id
_entity_poly.type
_entity_poly.pdbx_seq_one_letter_code
_entity_poly.pdbx_strand_id
1 'polypeptide(L)'
;MPQDYQPDATQQAALAALKNVVAARDWSDQADVLEPHLSDWRGLFKGQAQLLLRPRSTAEVSAILKICHDARLPVVPQGGNTGQCGGQTPSDTGNAVILSLAHMNQVRTIDTDNFTMTAEAGCILSDLQDTAAAADRYFPLSLAAEGSCML
;
A
#
# COMPACT_ATOMS: atom_id res chain seq x y z
N MET A 1 4.41 -27.12 3.91
CA MET A 1 4.86 -26.14 4.90
C MET A 1 5.48 -24.99 4.13
N PRO A 2 5.15 -23.72 4.41
CA PRO A 2 5.87 -22.60 3.79
C PRO A 2 7.36 -22.76 4.11
N GLN A 3 8.22 -22.62 3.12
CA GLN A 3 9.66 -22.59 3.38
C GLN A 3 9.93 -21.29 4.15
N ASP A 4 10.61 -21.39 5.30
CA ASP A 4 11.10 -20.23 6.03
C ASP A 4 12.07 -19.48 5.11
N TYR A 5 11.58 -18.39 4.51
CA TYR A 5 12.41 -17.56 3.66
C TYR A 5 13.56 -16.97 4.48
N GLN A 6 14.77 -17.15 4.00
CA GLN A 6 15.96 -16.56 4.58
C GLN A 6 16.55 -15.54 3.58
N PRO A 7 16.47 -14.25 3.86
CA PRO A 7 17.06 -13.23 3.00
C PRO A 7 18.59 -13.39 2.95
N ASP A 8 19.17 -13.25 1.78
CA ASP A 8 20.63 -13.18 1.62
C ASP A 8 21.20 -11.88 2.21
N ALA A 9 22.52 -11.73 2.23
CA ALA A 9 23.18 -10.57 2.82
C ALA A 9 22.77 -9.24 2.15
N THR A 10 22.55 -9.25 0.83
CA THR A 10 22.11 -8.07 0.07
C THR A 10 20.67 -7.69 0.46
N GLN A 11 19.79 -8.66 0.56
CA GLN A 11 18.41 -8.46 0.95
C GLN A 11 18.28 -8.04 2.42
N GLN A 12 19.09 -8.60 3.32
CA GLN A 12 19.15 -8.18 4.73
C GLN A 12 19.56 -6.70 4.84
N ALA A 13 20.62 -6.30 4.12
CA ALA A 13 21.05 -4.91 4.08
C ALA A 13 19.97 -3.98 3.51
N ALA A 14 19.26 -4.42 2.47
CA ALA A 14 18.15 -3.68 1.88
C ALA A 14 16.97 -3.52 2.85
N LEU A 15 16.56 -4.59 3.55
CA LEU A 15 15.51 -4.53 4.57
C LEU A 15 15.87 -3.57 5.71
N ALA A 16 17.14 -3.54 6.13
CA ALA A 16 17.62 -2.57 7.13
C ALA A 16 17.60 -1.13 6.57
N ALA A 17 18.00 -0.92 5.31
CA ALA A 17 17.97 0.39 4.66
C ALA A 17 16.54 0.91 4.49
N LEU A 18 15.58 0.05 4.13
CA LEU A 18 14.15 0.39 3.98
C LEU A 18 13.55 0.98 5.26
N LYS A 19 13.93 0.46 6.42
CA LYS A 19 13.47 0.97 7.74
C LYS A 19 13.92 2.41 8.02
N ASN A 20 14.96 2.90 7.32
CA ASN A 20 15.46 4.27 7.46
C ASN A 20 14.88 5.24 6.42
N VAL A 21 14.10 4.76 5.44
CA VAL A 21 13.46 5.62 4.42
C VAL A 21 12.24 6.34 5.00
N VAL A 22 11.50 5.67 5.88
CA VAL A 22 10.29 6.20 6.51
C VAL A 22 10.53 6.42 8.01
N ALA A 23 9.66 7.16 8.66
CA ALA A 23 9.74 7.34 10.12
C ALA A 23 9.55 5.99 10.85
N ALA A 24 10.11 5.86 12.05
CA ALA A 24 10.07 4.61 12.83
C ALA A 24 8.65 4.06 13.09
N ARG A 25 7.64 4.94 13.15
CA ARG A 25 6.22 4.57 13.31
C ARG A 25 5.55 4.13 12.01
N ASP A 26 6.18 4.33 10.88
CA ASP A 26 5.62 4.10 9.55
C ASP A 26 6.15 2.81 8.89
N TRP A 27 6.84 1.96 9.66
CA TRP A 27 7.20 0.61 9.24
C TRP A 27 6.99 -0.41 10.37
N SER A 28 6.84 -1.68 10.01
CA SER A 28 6.80 -2.78 10.98
C SER A 28 7.25 -4.09 10.35
N ASP A 29 7.94 -4.91 11.13
CA ASP A 29 8.26 -6.31 10.87
C ASP A 29 7.61 -7.25 11.92
N GLN A 30 6.74 -6.71 12.77
CA GLN A 30 6.04 -7.48 13.80
C GLN A 30 4.91 -8.30 13.19
N ALA A 31 4.83 -9.57 13.57
CA ALA A 31 3.89 -10.52 12.98
C ALA A 31 2.41 -10.11 13.15
N ASP A 32 2.04 -9.56 14.30
CA ASP A 32 0.70 -9.08 14.61
C ASP A 32 0.29 -7.85 13.77
N VAL A 33 1.26 -7.00 13.40
CA VAL A 33 1.04 -5.85 12.53
C VAL A 33 0.99 -6.24 11.05
N LEU A 34 1.75 -7.26 10.65
CA LEU A 34 1.76 -7.79 9.29
C LEU A 34 0.50 -8.62 8.98
N GLU A 35 0.00 -9.39 9.94
CA GLU A 35 -1.04 -10.38 9.74
C GLU A 35 -2.28 -9.88 8.96
N PRO A 36 -2.87 -8.70 9.26
CA PRO A 36 -4.02 -8.17 8.50
C PRO A 36 -3.72 -7.87 7.03
N HIS A 37 -2.45 -7.76 6.68
CA HIS A 37 -1.98 -7.42 5.33
C HIS A 37 -1.62 -8.67 4.49
N LEU A 38 -1.60 -9.86 5.10
CA LEU A 38 -1.10 -11.09 4.47
C LEU A 38 -2.19 -11.90 3.78
N SER A 39 -3.46 -11.56 3.95
CA SER A 39 -4.58 -12.28 3.32
C SER A 39 -5.59 -11.32 2.71
N ASP A 40 -6.32 -11.78 1.69
CA ASP A 40 -7.50 -11.08 1.20
C ASP A 40 -8.68 -11.26 2.16
N TRP A 41 -9.68 -10.38 2.08
CA TRP A 41 -10.84 -10.38 2.97
C TRP A 41 -11.69 -11.67 2.91
N ARG A 42 -11.58 -12.47 1.84
CA ARG A 42 -12.24 -13.77 1.69
C ARG A 42 -11.42 -14.94 2.20
N GLY A 43 -10.13 -14.73 2.50
CA GLY A 43 -9.20 -15.79 2.87
C GLY A 43 -8.84 -16.75 1.74
N LEU A 44 -9.04 -16.37 0.47
CA LEU A 44 -8.71 -17.17 -0.70
C LEU A 44 -7.23 -17.06 -1.08
N PHE A 45 -6.64 -15.90 -0.81
CA PHE A 45 -5.23 -15.63 -1.04
C PHE A 45 -4.57 -15.35 0.30
N LYS A 46 -3.47 -16.03 0.57
CA LYS A 46 -2.68 -15.85 1.80
C LYS A 46 -1.21 -15.98 1.46
N GLY A 47 -0.42 -15.06 1.95
CA GLY A 47 1.02 -15.05 1.72
C GLY A 47 1.82 -14.63 2.95
N GLN A 48 3.08 -14.24 2.71
CA GLN A 48 4.02 -13.82 3.74
C GLN A 48 4.81 -12.61 3.28
N ALA A 49 5.25 -11.78 4.22
CA ALA A 49 6.07 -10.62 3.94
C ALA A 49 7.09 -10.38 5.06
N GLN A 50 8.20 -9.72 4.71
CA GLN A 50 9.27 -9.39 5.64
C GLN A 50 9.06 -8.04 6.32
N LEU A 51 8.37 -7.12 5.66
CA LEU A 51 8.28 -5.73 6.09
C LEU A 51 7.02 -5.07 5.54
N LEU A 52 6.38 -4.27 6.37
CA LEU A 52 5.33 -3.33 5.99
C LEU A 52 5.89 -1.91 6.05
N LEU A 53 5.71 -1.14 4.98
CA LEU A 53 6.11 0.26 4.87
C LEU A 53 4.88 1.12 4.56
N ARG A 54 4.77 2.27 5.21
CA ARG A 54 3.69 3.25 5.03
C ARG A 54 4.29 4.62 4.69
N PRO A 55 4.75 4.82 3.45
CA PRO A 55 5.32 6.10 3.03
C PRO A 55 4.27 7.22 3.09
N ARG A 56 4.75 8.44 3.26
CA ARG A 56 3.94 9.68 3.30
C ARG A 56 4.20 10.59 2.11
N SER A 57 5.11 10.21 1.22
CA SER A 57 5.46 11.02 0.06
C SER A 57 5.89 10.19 -1.14
N THR A 58 5.75 10.76 -2.32
CA THR A 58 6.26 10.17 -3.57
C THR A 58 7.77 9.96 -3.53
N ALA A 59 8.52 10.83 -2.82
CA ALA A 59 9.96 10.68 -2.67
C ALA A 59 10.33 9.43 -1.87
N GLU A 60 9.61 9.15 -0.77
CA GLU A 60 9.79 7.92 0.02
C GLU A 60 9.43 6.68 -0.81
N VAL A 61 8.31 6.71 -1.56
CA VAL A 61 7.94 5.61 -2.46
C VAL A 61 9.04 5.34 -3.48
N SER A 62 9.57 6.38 -4.12
CA SER A 62 10.65 6.26 -5.10
C SER A 62 11.92 5.63 -4.49
N ALA A 63 12.30 6.07 -3.28
CA ALA A 63 13.47 5.53 -2.58
C ALA A 63 13.26 4.04 -2.19
N ILE A 64 12.06 3.69 -1.70
CA ILE A 64 11.68 2.31 -1.37
C ILE A 64 11.79 1.42 -2.62
N LEU A 65 11.15 1.84 -3.72
CA LEU A 65 11.15 1.06 -4.96
C LEU A 65 12.56 0.88 -5.52
N LYS A 66 13.42 1.90 -5.43
CA LYS A 66 14.82 1.80 -5.86
C LYS A 66 15.59 0.76 -5.04
N ILE A 67 15.49 0.79 -3.71
CA ILE A 67 16.17 -0.18 -2.83
C ILE A 67 15.66 -1.60 -3.12
N CYS A 68 14.35 -1.78 -3.25
CA CYS A 68 13.75 -3.07 -3.55
C CYS A 68 14.19 -3.59 -4.92
N HIS A 69 14.25 -2.71 -5.94
CA HIS A 69 14.73 -3.07 -7.28
C HIS A 69 16.18 -3.55 -7.25
N ASP A 70 17.07 -2.78 -6.64
CA ASP A 70 18.49 -3.08 -6.57
C ASP A 70 18.77 -4.42 -5.83
N ALA A 71 17.96 -4.74 -4.81
CA ALA A 71 18.06 -5.98 -4.03
C ALA A 71 17.15 -7.12 -4.54
N ARG A 72 16.38 -6.90 -5.61
CA ARG A 72 15.39 -7.85 -6.14
C ARG A 72 14.39 -8.33 -5.10
N LEU A 73 13.94 -7.43 -4.23
CA LEU A 73 12.86 -7.69 -3.28
C LEU A 73 11.51 -7.42 -3.97
N PRO A 74 10.58 -8.38 -4.01
CA PRO A 74 9.23 -8.14 -4.50
C PRO A 74 8.50 -7.11 -3.66
N VAL A 75 7.80 -6.18 -4.32
CA VAL A 75 6.97 -5.16 -3.66
C VAL A 75 5.50 -5.44 -3.96
N VAL A 76 4.69 -5.48 -2.92
CA VAL A 76 3.23 -5.62 -3.01
C VAL A 76 2.60 -4.31 -2.60
N PRO A 77 2.16 -3.47 -3.56
CA PRO A 77 1.40 -2.26 -3.22
C PRO A 77 0.02 -2.66 -2.69
N GLN A 78 -0.38 -2.03 -1.58
CA GLN A 78 -1.65 -2.30 -0.93
C GLN A 78 -2.33 -1.00 -0.51
N GLY A 79 -3.60 -0.83 -0.93
CA GLY A 79 -4.51 0.19 -0.43
C GLY A 79 -5.37 -0.36 0.71
N GLY A 80 -6.68 -0.27 0.58
CA GLY A 80 -7.66 -0.73 1.57
C GLY A 80 -7.86 -2.25 1.68
N ASN A 81 -7.06 -3.05 1.01
CA ASN A 81 -7.12 -4.53 0.97
C ASN A 81 -8.50 -5.09 0.54
N THR A 82 -9.23 -4.35 -0.29
CA THR A 82 -10.59 -4.70 -0.77
C THR A 82 -10.60 -5.43 -2.11
N GLY A 83 -9.44 -5.67 -2.71
CA GLY A 83 -9.29 -6.34 -4.00
C GLY A 83 -9.80 -7.78 -3.98
N GLN A 84 -10.31 -8.24 -5.14
CA GLN A 84 -10.91 -9.57 -5.26
C GLN A 84 -10.03 -10.57 -6.04
N CYS A 85 -8.98 -10.09 -6.71
CA CYS A 85 -8.12 -10.91 -7.57
C CYS A 85 -6.79 -11.31 -6.92
N GLY A 86 -6.57 -10.95 -5.65
CA GLY A 86 -5.38 -11.31 -4.88
C GLY A 86 -4.12 -10.49 -5.19
N GLY A 87 -4.20 -9.49 -6.08
CA GLY A 87 -3.04 -8.67 -6.46
C GLY A 87 -2.43 -7.85 -5.32
N GLN A 88 -3.20 -7.58 -4.29
CA GLN A 88 -2.77 -6.88 -3.07
C GLN A 88 -2.20 -7.82 -1.99
N THR A 89 -2.27 -9.14 -2.20
CA THR A 89 -1.78 -10.13 -1.23
C THR A 89 -0.39 -10.61 -1.65
N PRO A 90 0.60 -10.65 -0.75
CA PRO A 90 1.91 -11.20 -1.08
C PRO A 90 1.84 -12.69 -1.41
N SER A 91 2.86 -13.21 -2.12
CA SER A 91 3.00 -14.65 -2.36
C SER A 91 3.40 -15.39 -1.07
N ASP A 92 3.34 -16.70 -1.12
CA ASP A 92 3.74 -17.60 -0.03
C ASP A 92 5.27 -17.76 0.13
N THR A 93 6.05 -17.16 -0.78
CA THR A 93 7.52 -17.25 -0.75
C THR A 93 8.16 -16.54 0.43
N GLY A 94 7.47 -15.62 1.07
CA GLY A 94 7.94 -14.90 2.27
C GLY A 94 8.94 -13.78 2.01
N ASN A 95 9.28 -13.47 0.76
CA ASN A 95 10.31 -12.47 0.41
C ASN A 95 9.77 -11.08 0.10
N ALA A 96 8.47 -10.86 0.23
CA ALA A 96 7.83 -9.61 -0.18
C ALA A 96 7.98 -8.49 0.87
N VAL A 97 7.97 -7.26 0.37
CA VAL A 97 7.76 -6.03 1.13
C VAL A 97 6.37 -5.49 0.79
N ILE A 98 5.53 -5.22 1.78
CA ILE A 98 4.23 -4.60 1.60
C ILE A 98 4.41 -3.08 1.62
N LEU A 99 3.95 -2.42 0.57
CA LEU A 99 3.93 -0.97 0.43
C LEU A 99 2.50 -0.47 0.61
N SER A 100 2.12 -0.11 1.84
CA SER A 100 0.81 0.44 2.12
C SER A 100 0.76 1.93 1.82
N LEU A 101 -0.19 2.35 0.98
CA LEU A 101 -0.35 3.75 0.57
C LEU A 101 -1.30 4.55 1.47
N ALA A 102 -1.78 3.94 2.56
CA ALA A 102 -2.79 4.53 3.46
C ALA A 102 -2.44 5.91 4.03
N HIS A 103 -1.15 6.25 4.14
CA HIS A 103 -0.70 7.55 4.64
C HIS A 103 -0.51 8.61 3.53
N MET A 104 -0.66 8.24 2.27
CA MET A 104 -0.70 9.15 1.13
C MET A 104 -2.15 9.42 0.75
N ASN A 105 -2.87 10.20 1.56
CA ASN A 105 -4.33 10.35 1.53
C ASN A 105 -4.81 11.80 1.34
N GLN A 106 -4.00 12.63 0.67
CA GLN A 106 -4.37 14.02 0.43
C GLN A 106 -5.03 14.20 -0.95
N VAL A 107 -6.14 14.93 -0.98
CA VAL A 107 -6.64 15.54 -2.23
C VAL A 107 -5.78 16.76 -2.51
N ARG A 108 -5.02 16.73 -3.58
CA ARG A 108 -4.03 17.77 -3.94
C ARG A 108 -4.69 18.97 -4.61
N THR A 109 -5.59 18.72 -5.54
CA THR A 109 -6.31 19.77 -6.28
C THR A 109 -7.67 19.30 -6.75
N ILE A 110 -8.62 20.23 -6.84
CA ILE A 110 -9.90 20.06 -7.53
C ILE A 110 -10.00 21.18 -8.55
N ASP A 111 -10.17 20.81 -9.80
CA ASP A 111 -10.43 21.75 -10.91
C ASP A 111 -11.88 21.56 -11.37
N THR A 112 -12.75 22.43 -10.90
CA THR A 112 -14.19 22.36 -11.19
C THR A 112 -14.52 22.72 -12.62
N ASP A 113 -13.67 23.50 -13.29
CA ASP A 113 -13.90 23.92 -14.68
C ASP A 113 -13.56 22.77 -15.64
N ASN A 114 -12.52 22.00 -15.33
CA ASN A 114 -12.11 20.82 -16.12
C ASN A 114 -12.70 19.50 -15.61
N PHE A 115 -13.51 19.51 -14.54
CA PHE A 115 -14.10 18.31 -13.93
C PHE A 115 -13.04 17.27 -13.54
N THR A 116 -11.91 17.72 -12.99
CA THR A 116 -10.82 16.83 -12.58
C THR A 116 -10.46 16.99 -11.10
N MET A 117 -9.98 15.91 -10.51
CA MET A 117 -9.43 15.88 -9.18
C MET A 117 -8.08 15.16 -9.20
N THR A 118 -7.08 15.73 -8.55
CA THR A 118 -5.80 15.06 -8.29
C THR A 118 -5.74 14.65 -6.83
N ALA A 119 -5.69 13.35 -6.58
CA ALA A 119 -5.63 12.79 -5.23
C ALA A 119 -4.48 11.78 -5.11
N GLU A 120 -4.04 11.55 -3.90
CA GLU A 120 -3.07 10.51 -3.58
C GLU A 120 -3.75 9.13 -3.50
N ALA A 121 -2.99 8.07 -3.80
CA ALA A 121 -3.51 6.71 -3.95
C ALA A 121 -4.03 6.06 -2.66
N GLY A 122 -3.83 6.67 -1.51
CA GLY A 122 -4.40 6.26 -0.21
C GLY A 122 -5.69 6.97 0.17
N CYS A 123 -6.23 7.84 -0.69
CA CYS A 123 -7.53 8.45 -0.45
C CYS A 123 -8.63 7.39 -0.52
N ILE A 124 -9.53 7.39 0.46
CA ILE A 124 -10.69 6.50 0.50
C ILE A 124 -11.74 7.01 -0.50
N LEU A 125 -12.41 6.09 -1.19
CA LEU A 125 -13.38 6.43 -2.24
C LEU A 125 -14.53 7.30 -1.71
N SER A 126 -15.11 6.99 -0.54
CA SER A 126 -16.15 7.83 0.07
C SER A 126 -15.68 9.26 0.34
N ASP A 127 -14.44 9.44 0.80
CA ASP A 127 -13.88 10.77 1.05
C ASP A 127 -13.71 11.59 -0.24
N LEU A 128 -13.40 10.91 -1.36
CA LEU A 128 -13.34 11.55 -2.68
C LEU A 128 -14.73 11.93 -3.19
N GLN A 129 -15.75 11.09 -2.94
CA GLN A 129 -17.14 11.40 -3.27
C GLN A 129 -17.63 12.62 -2.49
N ASP A 130 -17.40 12.66 -1.18
CA ASP A 130 -17.76 13.79 -0.31
C ASP A 130 -17.02 15.06 -0.72
N THR A 131 -15.73 14.94 -1.07
CA THR A 131 -14.92 16.07 -1.53
C THR A 131 -15.42 16.61 -2.86
N ALA A 132 -15.82 15.76 -3.79
CA ALA A 132 -16.44 16.18 -5.06
C ALA A 132 -17.80 16.86 -4.83
N ALA A 133 -18.64 16.28 -3.96
CA ALA A 133 -19.95 16.84 -3.62
C ALA A 133 -19.83 18.23 -2.98
N ALA A 134 -18.85 18.44 -2.10
CA ALA A 134 -18.55 19.75 -1.50
C ALA A 134 -18.14 20.80 -2.53
N ALA A 135 -17.61 20.38 -3.68
CA ALA A 135 -17.28 21.25 -4.82
C ALA A 135 -18.40 21.36 -5.87
N ASP A 136 -19.61 20.94 -5.55
CA ASP A 136 -20.76 20.86 -6.48
C ASP A 136 -20.45 20.02 -7.73
N ARG A 137 -19.79 18.88 -7.50
CA ARG A 137 -19.41 17.91 -8.53
C ARG A 137 -19.77 16.49 -8.06
N TYR A 138 -19.86 15.58 -9.01
CA TYR A 138 -20.19 14.17 -8.76
C TYR A 138 -19.03 13.25 -9.15
N PHE A 139 -18.59 12.40 -8.22
CA PHE A 139 -17.62 11.35 -8.50
C PHE A 139 -18.40 10.05 -8.86
N PRO A 140 -18.41 9.61 -10.14
CA PRO A 140 -19.39 8.64 -10.64
C PRO A 140 -18.99 7.18 -10.42
N LEU A 141 -18.28 6.85 -9.35
CA LEU A 141 -17.90 5.50 -9.01
C LEU A 141 -18.53 5.12 -7.67
N SER A 142 -19.28 4.02 -7.64
CA SER A 142 -19.82 3.44 -6.42
C SER A 142 -19.45 1.96 -6.33
N LEU A 143 -18.91 1.54 -5.20
CA LEU A 143 -18.47 0.19 -4.91
C LEU A 143 -19.00 -0.23 -3.54
N ALA A 144 -19.24 -1.54 -3.34
CA ALA A 144 -19.66 -2.05 -2.03
C ALA A 144 -18.69 -1.72 -0.88
N ALA A 145 -17.42 -1.54 -1.18
CA ALA A 145 -16.34 -1.25 -0.21
C ALA A 145 -15.93 0.23 -0.21
N GLU A 146 -16.79 1.18 -0.64
CA GLU A 146 -16.40 2.60 -0.82
C GLU A 146 -15.86 3.26 0.45
N GLY A 147 -16.25 2.81 1.65
CA GLY A 147 -15.72 3.30 2.93
C GLY A 147 -14.34 2.75 3.31
N SER A 148 -13.74 1.87 2.51
CA SER A 148 -12.41 1.28 2.77
C SER A 148 -11.57 1.08 1.51
N CYS A 149 -12.19 1.11 0.32
CA CYS A 149 -11.48 1.07 -0.95
C CYS A 149 -10.68 2.37 -1.12
N MET A 150 -9.40 2.25 -1.47
CA MET A 150 -8.53 3.37 -1.80
C MET A 150 -8.37 3.50 -3.31
N LEU A 151 -7.98 4.70 -3.76
CA LEU A 151 -7.81 5.06 -5.17
C LEU A 151 -6.77 4.20 -5.89
#